data_5c84c4381c9de962b177f0e45bd9eedd
#
_entry.id   5c84c4381c9de962b177f0e45bd9eedd
#
_cell.length_a   1.000
_cell.length_b   1.000
_cell.length_c   1.000
_cell.angle_alpha   90.00
_cell.angle_beta   90.00
_cell.angle_gamma   90.00
#
_symmetry.space_group_name_H-M   'P 1'
#
loop_
_entity.id
_entity.type
_entity.pdbx_description
1 polymer ?
#
loop_
_entity_poly.entity_id
_entity_poly.type
_entity_poly.pdbx_seq_one_letter_code
_entity_poly.pdbx_strand_id
1 'polypeptide(L)'
;CREEFGASQPLKGARIVGSLHMTIQTAVLIETLTALGADVRWASCNIFSTQDHAAAAIAAGGTPVFAIKGQTLTEHWDYLDRSFMFPEGANMILDDGGDATLYVLLGARMEAGEDVLAVPTSEEEEVIKLQIQKRMKLSPGWFAKTRAAIKGVSEETTTGVHRLYDLHKKGQLPFPAINVND
;
A
#
# COMPACT_ATOMS: atom_id res chain seq x y z
N CYS A 1 -5.06 -22.00 7.36
CA CYS A 1 -5.26 -21.40 6.04
C CYS A 1 -4.51 -22.12 4.92
N ARG A 2 -3.15 -22.25 4.99
CA ARG A 2 -2.37 -22.84 3.88
C ARG A 2 -2.77 -24.30 3.59
N GLU A 3 -2.98 -25.14 4.61
CA GLU A 3 -3.41 -26.53 4.47
C GLU A 3 -4.82 -26.64 3.89
N GLU A 4 -5.72 -25.76 4.32
CA GLU A 4 -7.13 -25.78 3.95
C GLU A 4 -7.38 -25.18 2.55
N PHE A 5 -6.77 -24.05 2.26
CA PHE A 5 -7.06 -23.25 1.05
C PHE A 5 -5.93 -23.26 0.01
N GLY A 6 -4.73 -23.75 0.35
CA GLY A 6 -3.57 -23.71 -0.54
C GLY A 6 -3.81 -24.39 -1.89
N ALA A 7 -4.50 -25.54 -1.91
CA ALA A 7 -4.80 -26.25 -3.14
C ALA A 7 -5.78 -25.51 -4.06
N SER A 8 -6.72 -24.75 -3.50
CA SER A 8 -7.73 -23.99 -4.27
C SER A 8 -7.22 -22.64 -4.76
N GLN A 9 -6.10 -22.16 -4.19
CA GLN A 9 -5.50 -20.85 -4.51
C GLN A 9 -6.52 -19.71 -4.65
N PRO A 10 -7.28 -19.38 -3.59
CA PRO A 10 -8.40 -18.44 -3.65
C PRO A 10 -7.95 -17.01 -3.98
N LEU A 11 -6.67 -16.68 -3.82
CA LEU A 11 -6.09 -15.37 -4.12
C LEU A 11 -5.41 -15.31 -5.51
N LYS A 12 -5.60 -16.32 -6.35
CA LYS A 12 -5.05 -16.30 -7.70
C LYS A 12 -5.55 -15.08 -8.49
N GLY A 13 -4.61 -14.29 -9.01
CA GLY A 13 -4.88 -13.03 -9.70
C GLY A 13 -5.02 -11.81 -8.79
N ALA A 14 -4.94 -11.97 -7.46
CA ALA A 14 -4.76 -10.85 -6.55
C ALA A 14 -3.32 -10.34 -6.66
N ARG A 15 -3.17 -9.02 -6.86
CA ARG A 15 -1.91 -8.28 -6.86
C ARG A 15 -1.96 -7.29 -5.72
N ILE A 16 -1.40 -7.73 -4.58
CA ILE A 16 -1.58 -7.08 -3.28
C ILE A 16 -0.39 -6.16 -2.99
N VAL A 17 -0.69 -4.87 -2.81
CA VAL A 17 0.23 -3.94 -2.15
C VAL A 17 0.02 -4.05 -0.65
N GLY A 18 1.06 -4.43 0.09
CA GLY A 18 1.07 -4.34 1.54
C GLY A 18 1.78 -3.08 2.01
N SER A 19 1.13 -2.34 2.90
CA SER A 19 1.68 -1.19 3.62
C SER A 19 1.43 -1.41 5.11
N LEU A 20 2.21 -2.31 5.70
CA LEU A 20 2.06 -2.76 7.09
C LEU A 20 3.44 -3.08 7.66
N HIS A 21 3.61 -2.94 8.97
CA HIS A 21 4.86 -3.19 9.69
C HIS A 21 5.58 -4.46 9.20
N MET A 22 6.79 -4.33 8.64
CA MET A 22 7.54 -5.48 8.13
C MET A 22 8.23 -6.25 9.27
N THR A 23 7.45 -7.03 10.00
CA THR A 23 7.88 -7.86 11.13
C THR A 23 7.91 -9.36 10.76
N ILE A 24 8.34 -10.20 11.69
CA ILE A 24 8.29 -11.67 11.52
C ILE A 24 6.85 -12.14 11.29
N GLN A 25 5.88 -11.59 12.01
CA GLN A 25 4.45 -11.94 11.85
C GLN A 25 3.97 -11.58 10.43
N THR A 26 4.35 -10.42 9.95
CA THR A 26 4.06 -9.98 8.57
C THR A 26 4.74 -10.86 7.53
N ALA A 27 5.96 -11.35 7.81
CA ALA A 27 6.62 -12.31 6.93
C ALA A 27 5.77 -13.59 6.77
N VAL A 28 5.21 -14.12 7.85
CA VAL A 28 4.30 -15.28 7.80
C VAL A 28 3.00 -14.96 7.05
N LEU A 29 2.48 -13.74 7.19
CA LEU A 29 1.32 -13.28 6.41
C LEU A 29 1.64 -13.27 4.91
N ILE A 30 2.75 -12.65 4.51
CA ILE A 30 3.20 -12.56 3.11
C ILE A 30 3.35 -13.97 2.50
N GLU A 31 4.04 -14.87 3.19
CA GLU A 31 4.18 -16.27 2.75
C GLU A 31 2.81 -16.97 2.62
N THR A 32 1.87 -16.66 3.50
CA THR A 32 0.53 -17.23 3.45
C THR A 32 -0.24 -16.71 2.25
N LEU A 33 -0.25 -15.39 2.02
CA LEU A 33 -0.88 -14.77 0.85
C LEU A 33 -0.33 -15.35 -0.46
N THR A 34 1.00 -15.49 -0.54
CA THR A 34 1.68 -16.07 -1.70
C THR A 34 1.31 -17.55 -1.89
N ALA A 35 1.27 -18.34 -0.81
CA ALA A 35 0.85 -19.75 -0.87
C ALA A 35 -0.62 -19.90 -1.30
N LEU A 36 -1.46 -18.90 -1.06
CA LEU A 36 -2.85 -18.84 -1.51
C LEU A 36 -3.02 -18.31 -2.94
N GLY A 37 -1.92 -17.98 -3.63
CA GLY A 37 -1.90 -17.62 -5.05
C GLY A 37 -1.80 -16.13 -5.35
N ALA A 38 -1.61 -15.27 -4.35
CA ALA A 38 -1.43 -13.84 -4.57
C ALA A 38 -0.03 -13.51 -5.10
N ASP A 39 0.06 -12.50 -5.97
CA ASP A 39 1.29 -11.73 -6.21
C ASP A 39 1.34 -10.60 -5.19
N VAL A 40 2.43 -10.51 -4.42
CA VAL A 40 2.54 -9.62 -3.27
C VAL A 40 3.78 -8.73 -3.41
N ARG A 41 3.64 -7.45 -3.10
CA ARG A 41 4.74 -6.51 -2.90
C ARG A 41 4.52 -5.73 -1.62
N TRP A 42 5.57 -5.47 -0.88
CA TRP A 42 5.46 -4.97 0.48
C TRP A 42 6.33 -3.76 0.76
N ALA A 43 5.73 -2.77 1.44
CA ALA A 43 6.42 -1.66 2.09
C ALA A 43 6.04 -1.63 3.58
N SER A 44 6.85 -1.00 4.42
CA SER A 44 6.47 -0.79 5.82
C SER A 44 5.62 0.47 5.96
N CYS A 45 4.62 0.45 6.84
CA CYS A 45 3.82 1.62 7.20
C CYS A 45 4.51 2.55 8.21
N ASN A 46 5.70 2.20 8.68
CA ASN A 46 6.43 2.99 9.68
C ASN A 46 7.94 2.89 9.47
N ILE A 47 8.63 4.03 9.54
CA ILE A 47 10.06 4.15 9.26
C ILE A 47 10.98 3.44 10.26
N PHE A 48 10.49 3.08 11.45
CA PHE A 48 11.30 2.45 12.51
C PHE A 48 10.94 1.00 12.81
N SER A 49 9.80 0.50 12.35
CA SER A 49 9.25 -0.78 12.80
C SER A 49 9.76 -2.00 12.05
N THR A 50 10.43 -1.82 10.93
CA THR A 50 10.95 -2.94 10.12
C THR A 50 11.94 -3.78 10.91
N GLN A 51 11.77 -5.10 10.84
CA GLN A 51 12.76 -6.08 11.25
C GLN A 51 13.53 -6.52 10.00
N ASP A 52 14.73 -6.01 9.81
CA ASP A 52 15.50 -6.17 8.56
C ASP A 52 15.74 -7.64 8.19
N HIS A 53 15.92 -8.52 9.20
CA HIS A 53 16.07 -9.95 8.94
C HIS A 53 14.79 -10.59 8.39
N ALA A 54 13.60 -10.13 8.80
CA ALA A 54 12.33 -10.58 8.25
C ALA A 54 12.15 -10.08 6.81
N ALA A 55 12.46 -8.81 6.54
CA ALA A 55 12.44 -8.23 5.21
C ALA A 55 13.39 -8.97 4.26
N ALA A 56 14.62 -9.25 4.71
CA ALA A 56 15.63 -9.97 3.93
C ALA A 56 15.21 -11.41 3.62
N ALA A 57 14.60 -12.12 4.59
CA ALA A 57 14.12 -13.49 4.39
C ALA A 57 13.02 -13.55 3.32
N ILE A 58 12.05 -12.64 3.35
CA ILE A 58 10.97 -12.58 2.37
C ILE A 58 11.49 -12.18 0.98
N ALA A 59 12.42 -11.21 0.90
CA ALA A 59 13.05 -10.81 -0.35
C ALA A 59 13.87 -11.95 -0.96
N ALA A 60 14.61 -12.71 -0.15
CA ALA A 60 15.35 -13.91 -0.59
C ALA A 60 14.41 -15.01 -1.10
N GLY A 61 13.19 -15.10 -0.58
CA GLY A 61 12.13 -15.97 -1.07
C GLY A 61 11.48 -15.54 -2.39
N GLY A 62 11.88 -14.38 -2.94
CA GLY A 62 11.44 -13.88 -4.24
C GLY A 62 10.27 -12.89 -4.19
N THR A 63 9.73 -12.57 -3.02
CA THR A 63 8.71 -11.53 -2.88
C THR A 63 9.38 -10.15 -2.76
N PRO A 64 9.06 -9.17 -3.61
CA PRO A 64 9.63 -7.83 -3.51
C PRO A 64 9.23 -7.13 -2.20
N VAL A 65 10.22 -6.75 -1.40
CA VAL A 65 10.07 -6.02 -0.15
C VAL A 65 10.87 -4.73 -0.22
N PHE A 66 10.21 -3.63 0.07
CA PHE A 66 10.76 -2.27 0.08
C PHE A 66 10.63 -1.70 1.49
N ALA A 67 11.43 -2.20 2.42
CA ALA A 67 11.40 -1.80 3.82
C ALA A 67 12.76 -2.01 4.49
N ILE A 68 13.25 -0.97 5.16
CA ILE A 68 14.51 -0.97 5.91
C ILE A 68 14.25 -0.22 7.23
N LYS A 69 14.76 -0.74 8.34
CA LYS A 69 14.67 -0.07 9.63
C LYS A 69 15.41 1.26 9.61
N GLY A 70 14.73 2.33 9.97
CA GLY A 70 15.32 3.67 9.98
C GLY A 70 15.38 4.33 8.60
N GLN A 71 14.59 3.86 7.64
CA GLN A 71 14.39 4.56 6.38
C GLN A 71 13.95 6.01 6.61
N THR A 72 14.39 6.92 5.77
CA THR A 72 13.95 8.31 5.79
C THR A 72 12.50 8.44 5.32
N LEU A 73 11.86 9.57 5.60
CA LEU A 73 10.50 9.84 5.14
C LEU A 73 10.41 9.85 3.60
N THR A 74 11.45 10.34 2.91
CA THR A 74 11.53 10.29 1.45
C THR A 74 11.62 8.85 0.94
N GLU A 75 12.43 8.00 1.57
CA GLU A 75 12.51 6.58 1.24
C GLU A 75 11.19 5.86 1.52
N HIS A 76 10.48 6.21 2.60
CA HIS A 76 9.18 5.64 2.92
C HIS A 76 8.20 5.79 1.75
N TRP A 77 8.02 7.00 1.25
CA TRP A 77 7.09 7.26 0.14
C TRP A 77 7.60 6.72 -1.21
N ASP A 78 8.92 6.70 -1.46
CA ASP A 78 9.51 6.06 -2.64
C ASP A 78 9.33 4.52 -2.60
N TYR A 79 9.50 3.90 -1.44
CA TYR A 79 9.31 2.46 -1.25
C TYR A 79 7.84 2.06 -1.40
N LEU A 80 6.95 2.86 -0.85
CA LEU A 80 5.51 2.67 -1.04
C LEU A 80 5.14 2.77 -2.52
N ASP A 81 5.62 3.77 -3.24
CA ASP A 81 5.42 3.90 -4.69
C ASP A 81 5.92 2.66 -5.45
N ARG A 82 7.11 2.15 -5.13
CA ARG A 82 7.67 0.94 -5.77
C ARG A 82 6.84 -0.31 -5.50
N SER A 83 6.20 -0.43 -4.35
CA SER A 83 5.36 -1.58 -4.04
C SER A 83 4.13 -1.69 -4.94
N PHE A 84 3.70 -0.59 -5.58
CA PHE A 84 2.62 -0.59 -6.56
C PHE A 84 3.04 -1.05 -7.97
N MET A 85 4.33 -1.26 -8.24
CA MET A 85 4.84 -1.49 -9.60
C MET A 85 4.70 -2.93 -10.08
N PHE A 86 3.48 -3.44 -10.17
CA PHE A 86 3.18 -4.72 -10.83
C PHE A 86 3.10 -4.51 -12.35
N PRO A 87 3.46 -5.52 -13.18
CA PRO A 87 3.34 -5.41 -14.64
C PRO A 87 1.91 -5.06 -15.10
N GLU A 88 0.91 -5.66 -14.46
CA GLU A 88 -0.52 -5.43 -14.76
C GLU A 88 -1.19 -4.42 -13.81
N GLY A 89 -0.43 -3.78 -12.92
CA GLY A 89 -0.92 -2.88 -11.88
C GLY A 89 -1.48 -3.62 -10.65
N ALA A 90 -1.44 -2.95 -9.50
CA ALA A 90 -2.03 -3.44 -8.25
C ALA A 90 -3.56 -3.46 -8.35
N ASN A 91 -4.21 -4.41 -7.67
CA ASN A 91 -5.67 -4.49 -7.62
C ASN A 91 -6.24 -4.68 -6.20
N MET A 92 -5.38 -4.80 -5.19
CA MET A 92 -5.78 -4.86 -3.78
C MET A 92 -4.73 -4.15 -2.91
N ILE A 93 -5.20 -3.56 -1.83
CA ILE A 93 -4.35 -2.91 -0.81
C ILE A 93 -4.60 -3.61 0.54
N LEU A 94 -3.52 -3.91 1.25
CA LEU A 94 -3.53 -4.26 2.66
C LEU A 94 -2.78 -3.14 3.38
N ASP A 95 -3.52 -2.32 4.12
CA ASP A 95 -3.05 -1.06 4.68
C ASP A 95 -3.04 -1.09 6.23
N ASP A 96 -2.18 -0.28 6.81
CA ASP A 96 -2.07 -0.05 8.25
C ASP A 96 -1.81 1.45 8.47
N GLY A 97 -2.88 2.17 8.79
CA GLY A 97 -2.87 3.62 8.91
C GLY A 97 -3.35 4.37 7.66
N GLY A 98 -3.57 3.68 6.54
CA GLY A 98 -4.18 4.23 5.35
C GLY A 98 -3.23 4.94 4.39
N ASP A 99 -1.90 4.78 4.53
CA ASP A 99 -0.94 5.52 3.70
C ASP A 99 -0.96 5.10 2.23
N ALA A 100 -1.08 3.80 1.94
CA ALA A 100 -1.17 3.32 0.56
C ALA A 100 -2.46 3.79 -0.12
N THR A 101 -3.57 3.75 0.62
CA THR A 101 -4.87 4.27 0.16
C THR A 101 -4.80 5.77 -0.08
N LEU A 102 -4.24 6.52 0.86
CA LEU A 102 -4.07 7.97 0.76
C LEU A 102 -3.23 8.38 -0.45
N TYR A 103 -2.10 7.68 -0.67
CA TYR A 103 -1.21 7.91 -1.81
C TYR A 103 -1.94 7.83 -3.15
N VAL A 104 -2.72 6.77 -3.35
CA VAL A 104 -3.49 6.57 -4.59
C VAL A 104 -4.58 7.63 -4.75
N LEU A 105 -5.31 7.95 -3.67
CA LEU A 105 -6.43 8.88 -3.74
C LEU A 105 -5.98 10.33 -3.92
N LEU A 106 -4.96 10.78 -3.20
CA LEU A 106 -4.38 12.12 -3.37
C LEU A 106 -3.76 12.27 -4.76
N GLY A 107 -3.01 11.25 -5.21
CA GLY A 107 -2.42 11.28 -6.55
C GLY A 107 -3.46 11.37 -7.66
N ALA A 108 -4.55 10.63 -7.56
CA ALA A 108 -5.64 10.69 -8.54
C ALA A 108 -6.35 12.05 -8.56
N ARG A 109 -6.49 12.70 -7.40
CA ARG A 109 -7.06 14.05 -7.31
C ARG A 109 -6.11 15.10 -7.89
N MET A 110 -4.81 14.99 -7.62
CA MET A 110 -3.80 15.87 -8.21
C MET A 110 -3.73 15.70 -9.74
N GLU A 111 -3.82 14.47 -10.26
CA GLU A 111 -3.90 14.21 -11.72
C GLU A 111 -5.15 14.84 -12.35
N ALA A 112 -6.26 14.90 -11.61
CA ALA A 112 -7.49 15.57 -12.04
C ALA A 112 -7.41 17.10 -11.97
N GLY A 113 -6.29 17.67 -11.51
CA GLY A 113 -6.07 19.11 -11.39
C GLY A 113 -6.59 19.72 -10.09
N GLU A 114 -6.92 18.89 -9.10
CA GLU A 114 -7.30 19.38 -7.77
C GLU A 114 -6.05 19.82 -6.98
N ASP A 115 -6.17 20.92 -6.25
CA ASP A 115 -5.07 21.51 -5.49
C ASP A 115 -5.06 20.99 -4.03
N VAL A 116 -5.02 19.66 -3.87
CA VAL A 116 -5.19 18.99 -2.56
C VAL A 116 -3.99 19.11 -1.63
N LEU A 117 -2.81 19.41 -2.14
CA LEU A 117 -1.57 19.63 -1.40
C LEU A 117 -0.90 20.94 -1.81
N ALA A 118 -1.70 21.98 -2.10
CA ALA A 118 -1.19 23.28 -2.51
C ALA A 118 -0.20 23.86 -1.51
N VAL A 119 -0.60 23.86 -0.26
CA VAL A 119 0.19 24.34 0.86
C VAL A 119 0.36 23.21 1.87
N PRO A 120 1.47 22.45 1.81
CA PRO A 120 1.77 21.41 2.78
C PRO A 120 1.83 22.00 4.20
N THR A 121 1.23 21.33 5.17
CA THR A 121 1.18 21.72 6.57
C THR A 121 2.18 20.96 7.45
N SER A 122 2.83 19.95 6.88
CA SER A 122 3.84 19.11 7.53
C SER A 122 4.92 18.69 6.54
N GLU A 123 6.07 18.25 7.07
CA GLU A 123 7.13 17.64 6.26
C GLU A 123 6.63 16.41 5.49
N GLU A 124 5.76 15.62 6.11
CA GLU A 124 5.16 14.45 5.47
C GLU A 124 4.32 14.83 4.26
N GLU A 125 3.48 15.86 4.37
CA GLU A 125 2.68 16.36 3.23
C GLU A 125 3.55 16.93 2.11
N GLU A 126 4.69 17.53 2.43
CA GLU A 126 5.65 17.99 1.43
C GLU A 126 6.28 16.82 0.68
N VAL A 127 6.74 15.80 1.41
CA VAL A 127 7.39 14.63 0.82
C VAL A 127 6.41 13.81 -0.04
N ILE A 128 5.20 13.56 0.44
CA ILE A 128 4.18 12.84 -0.35
C ILE A 128 3.82 13.62 -1.62
N LYS A 129 3.69 14.95 -1.53
CA LYS A 129 3.45 15.82 -2.69
C LYS A 129 4.55 15.64 -3.75
N LEU A 130 5.81 15.71 -3.34
CA LEU A 130 6.95 15.55 -4.23
C LEU A 130 6.98 14.16 -4.88
N GLN A 131 6.68 13.12 -4.12
CA GLN A 131 6.62 11.75 -4.65
C GLN A 131 5.48 11.56 -5.64
N ILE A 132 4.29 12.11 -5.38
CA ILE A 132 3.16 12.11 -6.30
C ILE A 132 3.55 12.84 -7.60
N GLN A 133 4.12 14.04 -7.52
CA GLN A 133 4.56 14.80 -8.69
C GLN A 133 5.62 14.05 -9.51
N LYS A 134 6.55 13.36 -8.84
CA LYS A 134 7.54 12.49 -9.49
C LYS A 134 6.84 11.36 -10.27
N ARG A 135 5.87 10.67 -9.67
CA ARG A 135 5.11 9.60 -10.32
C ARG A 135 4.30 10.13 -11.52
N MET A 136 3.61 11.24 -11.37
CA MET A 136 2.85 11.89 -12.45
C MET A 136 3.73 12.23 -13.67
N LYS A 137 4.96 12.70 -13.44
CA LYS A 137 5.93 12.97 -14.51
C LYS A 137 6.42 11.70 -15.20
N LEU A 138 6.67 10.62 -14.45
CA LEU A 138 7.15 9.34 -14.99
C LEU A 138 6.07 8.58 -15.74
N SER A 139 4.84 8.67 -15.29
CA SER A 139 3.72 7.89 -15.83
C SER A 139 2.40 8.68 -15.71
N PRO A 140 2.13 9.63 -16.62
CA PRO A 140 0.88 10.39 -16.59
C PRO A 140 -0.35 9.48 -16.66
N GLY A 141 -1.37 9.75 -15.84
CA GLY A 141 -2.58 8.95 -15.74
C GLY A 141 -2.45 7.68 -14.88
N TRP A 142 -1.29 7.45 -14.28
CA TRP A 142 -1.04 6.25 -13.47
C TRP A 142 -1.93 6.16 -12.23
N PHE A 143 -2.15 7.25 -11.52
CA PHE A 143 -2.98 7.27 -10.31
C PHE A 143 -4.46 7.03 -10.63
N ALA A 144 -4.98 7.67 -11.68
CA ALA A 144 -6.35 7.45 -12.13
C ALA A 144 -6.59 5.98 -12.53
N LYS A 145 -5.64 5.39 -13.27
CA LYS A 145 -5.66 3.98 -13.67
C LYS A 145 -5.58 3.05 -12.46
N THR A 146 -4.66 3.31 -11.53
CA THR A 146 -4.48 2.50 -10.32
C THR A 146 -5.72 2.55 -9.44
N ARG A 147 -6.26 3.76 -9.16
CA ARG A 147 -7.51 3.94 -8.43
C ARG A 147 -8.66 3.13 -9.02
N ALA A 148 -8.79 3.11 -10.35
CA ALA A 148 -9.85 2.35 -11.03
C ALA A 148 -9.63 0.82 -10.97
N ALA A 149 -8.38 0.37 -10.85
CA ALA A 149 -8.03 -1.05 -10.79
C ALA A 149 -8.18 -1.66 -9.39
N ILE A 150 -8.08 -0.86 -8.32
CA ILE A 150 -8.21 -1.34 -6.94
C ILE A 150 -9.64 -1.83 -6.69
N LYS A 151 -9.75 -3.08 -6.28
CA LYS A 151 -11.02 -3.76 -5.97
C LYS A 151 -11.43 -3.62 -4.52
N GLY A 152 -10.49 -3.30 -3.64
CA GLY A 152 -10.74 -3.12 -2.22
C GLY A 152 -9.47 -2.92 -1.41
N VAL A 153 -9.67 -2.48 -0.18
CA VAL A 153 -8.63 -2.33 0.83
C VAL A 153 -9.06 -3.04 2.13
N SER A 154 -8.12 -3.70 2.80
CA SER A 154 -8.26 -4.08 4.21
C SER A 154 -7.38 -3.18 5.06
N GLU A 155 -7.92 -2.71 6.19
CA GLU A 155 -7.26 -1.75 7.09
C GLU A 155 -7.13 -2.34 8.50
N GLU A 156 -5.90 -2.30 9.02
CA GLU A 156 -5.50 -2.94 10.29
C GLU A 156 -5.67 -2.05 11.51
N THR A 157 -5.68 -0.70 11.36
CA THR A 157 -5.60 0.22 12.50
C THR A 157 -6.82 1.10 12.69
N THR A 158 -7.06 1.49 13.94
CA THR A 158 -8.11 2.47 14.29
C THR A 158 -7.92 3.79 13.53
N THR A 159 -6.69 4.30 13.42
CA THR A 159 -6.41 5.55 12.69
C THR A 159 -6.77 5.44 11.22
N GLY A 160 -6.35 4.36 10.55
CA GLY A 160 -6.69 4.13 9.14
C GLY A 160 -8.19 3.91 8.94
N VAL A 161 -8.85 3.16 9.81
CA VAL A 161 -10.30 2.97 9.79
C VAL A 161 -11.03 4.32 9.89
N HIS A 162 -10.59 5.22 10.78
CA HIS A 162 -11.19 6.56 10.88
C HIS A 162 -10.99 7.37 9.60
N ARG A 163 -9.80 7.31 8.97
CA ARG A 163 -9.55 7.95 7.67
C ARG A 163 -10.48 7.42 6.58
N LEU A 164 -10.68 6.09 6.52
CA LEU A 164 -11.62 5.47 5.56
C LEU A 164 -13.07 5.89 5.79
N TYR A 165 -13.52 5.96 7.05
CA TYR A 165 -14.85 6.48 7.38
C TYR A 165 -15.04 7.94 6.94
N ASP A 166 -14.03 8.78 7.15
CA ASP A 166 -14.08 10.18 6.72
C ASP A 166 -14.13 10.32 5.19
N LEU A 167 -13.34 9.51 4.48
CA LEU A 167 -13.40 9.43 3.01
C LEU A 167 -14.78 8.95 2.54
N HIS A 168 -15.35 7.93 3.19
CA HIS A 168 -16.68 7.41 2.87
C HIS A 168 -17.77 8.47 3.08
N LYS A 169 -17.78 9.16 4.22
CA LYS A 169 -18.74 10.24 4.51
C LYS A 169 -18.68 11.38 3.50
N LYS A 170 -17.47 11.66 2.97
CA LYS A 170 -17.24 12.71 1.94
C LYS A 170 -17.54 12.21 0.51
N GLY A 171 -17.93 10.93 0.32
CA GLY A 171 -18.10 10.33 -1.01
C GLY A 171 -16.81 10.20 -1.81
N GLN A 172 -15.66 10.15 -1.12
CA GLN A 172 -14.32 10.14 -1.71
C GLN A 172 -13.64 8.76 -1.68
N LEU A 173 -14.29 7.75 -1.10
CA LEU A 173 -13.81 6.37 -1.08
C LEU A 173 -14.42 5.59 -2.26
N PRO A 174 -13.66 5.32 -3.34
CA PRO A 174 -14.21 4.79 -4.59
C PRO A 174 -14.31 3.27 -4.64
N PHE A 175 -13.79 2.56 -3.63
CA PHE A 175 -13.77 1.11 -3.57
C PHE A 175 -14.15 0.61 -2.16
N PRO A 176 -14.57 -0.66 -2.02
CA PRO A 176 -14.88 -1.25 -0.72
C PRO A 176 -13.67 -1.21 0.23
N ALA A 177 -13.94 -0.98 1.51
CA ALA A 177 -12.96 -1.05 2.56
C ALA A 177 -13.44 -1.99 3.67
N ILE A 178 -12.56 -2.88 4.13
CA ILE A 178 -12.84 -3.85 5.18
C ILE A 178 -11.96 -3.48 6.38
N ASN A 179 -12.60 -3.23 7.51
CA ASN A 179 -11.93 -3.09 8.79
C ASN A 179 -11.60 -4.48 9.33
N VAL A 180 -10.31 -4.76 9.56
CA VAL A 180 -9.80 -5.98 10.20
C VAL A 180 -9.15 -5.69 11.54
N ASN A 181 -9.32 -4.47 12.06
CA ASN A 181 -8.93 -4.07 13.40
C ASN A 181 -10.00 -4.50 14.40
N ASP A 182 -9.60 -5.16 15.50
CA ASP A 182 -10.48 -5.58 16.61
C ASP A 182 -10.86 -4.41 17.53
#